data_3e2120cd7f8824508ccb7ffa208da873
#
_entry.id   3e2120cd7f8824508ccb7ffa208da873
#
_cell.length_a   1.000
_cell.length_b   1.000
_cell.length_c   1.000
_cell.angle_alpha   90.00
_cell.angle_beta   90.00
_cell.angle_gamma   90.00
#
_symmetry.space_group_name_H-M   'P 1'
#
loop_
_entity.id
_entity.type
_entity.pdbx_description
1 polymer ?
#
loop_
_entity_poly.entity_id
_entity_poly.type
_entity_poly.pdbx_seq_one_letter_code
_entity_poly.pdbx_strand_id
1 'polypeptide(L)'
;MYTMTVAPGADASGSFYSLKAAFAAMPEDPAVPVTIRVMPGIYHEKLSLMRPNVTIEGAGASPSDTVISFGDYGYEIMPDGIKRGTFRSYTFFVHAADVTLRNLTIENTAGDSKTHGQAIALYAECDRFVAESCRILGHQDTLFTGPLPPEEYEPGGFRGPTESAPRINGRQYYHNCYICGDIDFIFGSATAYFEGCTIASLGPGYATAASTPEGQEYGYVFHNCRFAAEGCPQHAAYIGRPWRDYARVVLMDCAIGAHIHPAGFHDWGKE
;
A
#
# COMPACT_ATOMS: atom_id res chain seq x y z
N MET A 1 -14.15 -22.35 7.68
CA MET A 1 -12.91 -21.77 7.13
C MET A 1 -12.54 -22.56 5.89
N TYR A 2 -12.34 -21.93 4.77
CA TYR A 2 -11.95 -22.55 3.51
C TYR A 2 -10.49 -22.22 3.23
N THR A 3 -9.64 -23.25 3.05
CA THR A 3 -8.19 -23.04 2.84
C THR A 3 -7.80 -23.40 1.43
N MET A 4 -7.02 -22.55 0.79
CA MET A 4 -6.48 -22.71 -0.55
C MET A 4 -4.96 -22.59 -0.50
N THR A 5 -4.27 -23.23 -1.43
CA THR A 5 -2.82 -23.12 -1.55
C THR A 5 -2.44 -22.62 -2.95
N VAL A 6 -1.54 -21.66 -3.01
CA VAL A 6 -0.91 -21.18 -4.25
C VAL A 6 0.55 -21.55 -4.24
N ALA A 7 1.04 -22.18 -5.31
CA ALA A 7 2.44 -22.59 -5.42
C ALA A 7 2.97 -22.37 -6.84
N PRO A 8 4.24 -21.95 -7.02
CA PRO A 8 4.85 -21.85 -8.34
C PRO A 8 4.94 -23.25 -8.97
N GLY A 9 4.47 -23.39 -10.22
CA GLY A 9 4.53 -24.67 -10.93
C GLY A 9 3.61 -25.76 -10.36
N ALA A 10 2.51 -25.38 -9.74
CA ALA A 10 1.54 -26.33 -9.16
C ALA A 10 1.06 -27.35 -10.20
N ASP A 11 1.38 -28.59 -10.00
CA ASP A 11 1.11 -29.69 -10.90
C ASP A 11 0.23 -30.80 -10.30
N ALA A 12 -0.12 -30.74 -9.03
CA ALA A 12 -0.92 -31.78 -8.41
C ALA A 12 -1.49 -31.39 -7.04
N SER A 13 -2.56 -32.07 -6.66
CA SER A 13 -3.13 -32.07 -5.30
C SER A 13 -3.75 -30.78 -4.79
N GLY A 14 -4.53 -30.03 -5.61
CA GLY A 14 -5.40 -28.96 -5.12
C GLY A 14 -4.73 -27.60 -4.90
N SER A 15 -3.53 -27.37 -5.43
CA SER A 15 -2.86 -26.07 -5.42
C SER A 15 -3.17 -25.27 -6.70
N PHE A 16 -3.20 -23.95 -6.56
CA PHE A 16 -3.33 -23.02 -7.69
C PHE A 16 -1.94 -22.56 -8.13
N TYR A 17 -1.75 -22.35 -9.42
CA TYR A 17 -0.49 -21.85 -9.98
C TYR A 17 -0.34 -20.32 -9.89
N SER A 18 -1.44 -19.60 -9.55
CA SER A 18 -1.46 -18.14 -9.42
C SER A 18 -2.49 -17.69 -8.39
N LEU A 19 -2.28 -16.49 -7.83
CA LEU A 19 -3.25 -15.85 -6.94
C LEU A 19 -4.54 -15.50 -7.68
N LYS A 20 -4.45 -15.06 -8.96
CA LYS A 20 -5.65 -14.80 -9.78
C LYS A 20 -6.53 -16.04 -9.90
N ALA A 21 -5.92 -17.21 -10.15
CA ALA A 21 -6.67 -18.47 -10.23
C ALA A 21 -7.31 -18.83 -8.89
N ALA A 22 -6.59 -18.64 -7.78
CA ALA A 22 -7.13 -18.85 -6.44
C ALA A 22 -8.30 -17.89 -6.16
N PHE A 23 -8.17 -16.61 -6.50
CA PHE A 23 -9.26 -15.62 -6.31
C PHE A 23 -10.52 -16.01 -7.09
N ALA A 24 -10.37 -16.47 -8.33
CA ALA A 24 -11.49 -16.91 -9.16
C ALA A 24 -12.20 -18.17 -8.64
N ALA A 25 -11.50 -18.98 -7.83
CA ALA A 25 -12.01 -20.24 -7.27
C ALA A 25 -12.50 -20.12 -5.83
N MET A 26 -12.50 -18.92 -5.24
CA MET A 26 -13.04 -18.71 -3.89
C MET A 26 -14.54 -19.05 -3.85
N PRO A 27 -15.06 -19.53 -2.71
CA PRO A 27 -16.50 -19.76 -2.52
C PRO A 27 -17.32 -18.50 -2.86
N GLU A 28 -18.47 -18.67 -3.50
CA GLU A 28 -19.36 -17.55 -3.84
C GLU A 28 -19.92 -16.81 -2.60
N ASP A 29 -20.23 -17.56 -1.53
CA ASP A 29 -20.73 -16.97 -0.30
C ASP A 29 -19.63 -16.13 0.40
N PRO A 30 -19.76 -14.79 0.45
CA PRO A 30 -18.75 -13.92 1.04
C PRO A 30 -18.64 -14.06 2.57
N ALA A 31 -19.61 -14.69 3.23
CA ALA A 31 -19.56 -14.94 4.68
C ALA A 31 -18.61 -16.10 5.04
N VAL A 32 -18.25 -16.95 4.10
CA VAL A 32 -17.29 -18.03 4.32
C VAL A 32 -15.86 -17.46 4.40
N PRO A 33 -15.17 -17.52 5.55
CA PRO A 33 -13.79 -17.04 5.62
C PRO A 33 -12.85 -17.90 4.77
N VAL A 34 -11.99 -17.25 4.00
CA VAL A 34 -11.01 -17.91 3.12
C VAL A 34 -9.59 -17.58 3.59
N THR A 35 -8.76 -18.61 3.70
CA THR A 35 -7.32 -18.46 3.88
C THR A 35 -6.58 -18.96 2.65
N ILE A 36 -5.77 -18.10 2.04
CA ILE A 36 -4.90 -18.44 0.90
C ILE A 36 -3.46 -18.52 1.41
N ARG A 37 -2.91 -19.72 1.45
CA ARG A 37 -1.49 -19.95 1.76
C ARG A 37 -0.68 -19.87 0.47
N VAL A 38 0.24 -18.93 0.44
CA VAL A 38 1.09 -18.68 -0.75
C VAL A 38 2.47 -19.22 -0.47
N MET A 39 2.86 -20.26 -1.21
CA MET A 39 4.18 -20.90 -1.05
C MET A 39 5.30 -19.94 -1.49
N PRO A 40 6.53 -20.14 -0.99
CA PRO A 40 7.68 -19.34 -1.41
C PRO A 40 7.84 -19.26 -2.92
N GLY A 41 8.07 -18.05 -3.43
CA GLY A 41 8.22 -17.76 -4.86
C GLY A 41 7.93 -16.31 -5.20
N ILE A 42 8.19 -15.94 -6.46
CA ILE A 42 7.87 -14.63 -7.01
C ILE A 42 6.67 -14.79 -7.95
N TYR A 43 5.61 -14.07 -7.64
CA TYR A 43 4.33 -14.07 -8.37
C TYR A 43 4.20 -12.75 -9.15
N HIS A 44 4.50 -12.79 -10.44
CA HIS A 44 4.39 -11.64 -11.34
C HIS A 44 2.93 -11.41 -11.75
N GLU A 45 2.15 -10.85 -10.83
CA GLU A 45 0.73 -10.65 -10.99
C GLU A 45 0.27 -9.26 -10.55
N LYS A 46 -0.53 -8.61 -11.39
CA LYS A 46 -1.34 -7.46 -10.98
C LYS A 46 -2.68 -7.99 -10.44
N LEU A 47 -2.96 -7.71 -9.18
CA LEU A 47 -4.06 -8.34 -8.44
C LEU A 47 -5.15 -7.34 -8.03
N SER A 48 -6.39 -7.84 -8.00
CA SER A 48 -7.53 -7.12 -7.43
C SER A 48 -8.37 -8.07 -6.57
N LEU A 49 -8.52 -7.75 -5.29
CA LEU A 49 -9.31 -8.52 -4.33
C LEU A 49 -10.56 -7.71 -3.96
N MET A 50 -11.73 -8.21 -4.37
CA MET A 50 -13.04 -7.57 -4.17
C MET A 50 -13.92 -8.35 -3.17
N ARG A 51 -13.39 -9.41 -2.57
CA ARG A 51 -14.12 -10.32 -1.67
C ARG A 51 -13.70 -10.08 -0.22
N PRO A 52 -14.66 -9.90 0.71
CA PRO A 52 -14.36 -9.77 2.14
C PRO A 52 -14.00 -11.12 2.79
N ASN A 53 -13.55 -11.07 4.04
CA ASN A 53 -13.21 -12.22 4.87
C ASN A 53 -12.11 -13.10 4.26
N VAL A 54 -11.02 -12.48 3.78
CA VAL A 54 -9.89 -13.17 3.16
C VAL A 54 -8.60 -12.91 3.94
N THR A 55 -7.89 -13.99 4.24
CA THR A 55 -6.50 -13.94 4.72
C THR A 55 -5.59 -14.47 3.63
N ILE A 56 -4.54 -13.70 3.28
CA ILE A 56 -3.47 -14.15 2.39
C ILE A 56 -2.19 -14.22 3.20
N GLU A 57 -1.59 -15.40 3.26
CA GLU A 57 -0.44 -15.69 4.12
C GLU A 57 0.71 -16.31 3.33
N GLY A 58 1.88 -15.66 3.35
CA GLY A 58 3.12 -16.24 2.85
C GLY A 58 3.56 -17.40 3.74
N ALA A 59 3.79 -18.57 3.15
CA ALA A 59 4.16 -19.80 3.83
C ALA A 59 5.68 -19.94 4.07
N GLY A 60 6.48 -18.96 3.64
CA GLY A 60 7.92 -18.91 3.88
C GLY A 60 8.30 -18.58 5.31
N ALA A 61 9.57 -18.75 5.65
CA ALA A 61 10.13 -18.38 6.95
C ALA A 61 10.22 -16.85 7.14
N SER A 62 10.28 -16.11 6.03
CA SER A 62 10.41 -14.66 5.98
C SER A 62 9.41 -14.07 4.95
N PRO A 63 8.93 -12.84 5.15
CA PRO A 63 8.11 -12.17 4.14
C PRO A 63 8.82 -12.00 2.78
N SER A 64 10.15 -12.06 2.75
CA SER A 64 10.92 -12.01 1.50
C SER A 64 10.86 -13.29 0.68
N ASP A 65 10.38 -14.39 1.24
CA ASP A 65 10.29 -15.67 0.54
C ASP A 65 9.09 -15.73 -0.39
N THR A 66 8.05 -14.92 -0.14
CA THR A 66 6.81 -14.89 -0.93
C THR A 66 6.59 -13.46 -1.43
N VAL A 67 6.76 -13.26 -2.73
CA VAL A 67 6.75 -11.92 -3.33
C VAL A 67 5.67 -11.81 -4.39
N ILE A 68 4.77 -10.84 -4.25
CA ILE A 68 3.83 -10.41 -5.27
C ILE A 68 4.42 -9.18 -5.94
N SER A 69 4.69 -9.25 -7.24
CA SER A 69 5.49 -8.27 -7.97
C SER A 69 4.81 -7.84 -9.26
N PHE A 70 4.77 -6.54 -9.51
CA PHE A 70 4.35 -5.97 -10.80
C PHE A 70 5.02 -4.61 -11.01
N GLY A 71 4.95 -4.02 -12.23
CA GLY A 71 5.74 -2.85 -12.57
C GLY A 71 4.99 -1.77 -13.35
N ASP A 72 3.68 -1.61 -13.18
CA ASP A 72 2.92 -0.49 -13.77
C ASP A 72 3.29 0.85 -13.09
N TYR A 73 3.27 1.96 -13.86
CA TYR A 73 3.65 3.29 -13.35
C TYR A 73 2.81 4.42 -13.97
N GLY A 74 2.73 5.54 -13.27
CA GLY A 74 1.83 6.63 -13.58
C GLY A 74 2.13 7.35 -14.91
N TYR A 75 3.39 7.47 -15.29
CA TYR A 75 3.79 8.18 -16.52
C TYR A 75 3.66 7.35 -17.80
N GLU A 76 3.37 6.06 -17.69
CA GLU A 76 3.16 5.20 -18.85
C GLU A 76 2.03 5.72 -19.74
N ILE A 77 2.32 5.84 -21.02
CA ILE A 77 1.30 6.21 -22.01
C ILE A 77 0.55 4.96 -22.45
N MET A 78 -0.73 4.95 -22.18
CA MET A 78 -1.63 3.85 -22.53
C MET A 78 -1.99 3.89 -24.04
N PRO A 79 -2.52 2.80 -24.62
CA PRO A 79 -2.89 2.76 -26.04
C PRO A 79 -3.88 3.84 -26.48
N ASP A 80 -4.64 4.43 -25.56
CA ASP A 80 -5.55 5.55 -25.80
C ASP A 80 -4.84 6.92 -25.82
N GLY A 81 -3.50 6.95 -25.68
CA GLY A 81 -2.69 8.16 -25.65
C GLY A 81 -2.72 8.91 -24.30
N ILE A 82 -3.38 8.38 -23.29
CA ILE A 82 -3.50 8.98 -21.96
C ILE A 82 -2.51 8.33 -21.00
N LYS A 83 -1.94 9.10 -20.06
CA LYS A 83 -1.11 8.53 -18.99
C LYS A 83 -1.92 7.54 -18.17
N ARG A 84 -1.28 6.45 -17.73
CA ARG A 84 -1.89 5.49 -16.81
C ARG A 84 -2.41 6.18 -15.54
N GLY A 85 -1.65 7.11 -14.98
CA GLY A 85 -1.98 7.80 -13.73
C GLY A 85 -1.76 6.92 -12.50
N THR A 86 -1.81 7.56 -11.33
CA THR A 86 -1.48 6.95 -10.04
C THR A 86 -2.33 5.70 -9.76
N PHE A 87 -3.64 5.85 -9.80
CA PHE A 87 -4.56 4.83 -9.26
C PHE A 87 -4.79 3.63 -10.18
N ARG A 88 -4.16 3.60 -11.34
CA ARG A 88 -4.11 2.43 -12.23
C ARG A 88 -2.74 1.73 -12.22
N SER A 89 -1.78 2.24 -11.42
CA SER A 89 -0.40 1.73 -11.39
C SER A 89 -0.16 0.63 -10.34
N TYR A 90 -1.16 0.22 -9.59
CA TYR A 90 -1.03 -0.70 -8.46
C TYR A 90 -0.55 -2.10 -8.86
N THR A 91 0.20 -2.72 -7.96
CA THR A 91 0.48 -4.16 -8.00
C THR A 91 -0.68 -4.95 -7.38
N PHE A 92 -1.11 -4.59 -6.17
CA PHE A 92 -2.21 -5.26 -5.50
C PHE A 92 -3.24 -4.24 -5.00
N PHE A 93 -4.46 -4.36 -5.51
CA PHE A 93 -5.64 -3.60 -5.12
C PHE A 93 -6.55 -4.43 -4.22
N VAL A 94 -6.90 -3.89 -3.06
CA VAL A 94 -7.84 -4.48 -2.09
C VAL A 94 -9.01 -3.53 -1.87
N HIS A 95 -10.21 -3.97 -2.24
CA HIS A 95 -11.46 -3.22 -2.06
C HIS A 95 -12.54 -4.12 -1.45
N ALA A 96 -12.29 -4.56 -0.22
CA ALA A 96 -13.20 -5.43 0.52
C ALA A 96 -12.87 -5.38 2.02
N ALA A 97 -13.87 -5.47 2.86
CA ALA A 97 -13.68 -5.46 4.32
C ALA A 97 -13.09 -6.79 4.84
N ASP A 98 -12.50 -6.75 6.04
CA ASP A 98 -12.00 -7.94 6.74
C ASP A 98 -10.94 -8.72 5.93
N VAL A 99 -9.95 -8.00 5.41
CA VAL A 99 -8.83 -8.58 4.68
C VAL A 99 -7.57 -8.52 5.53
N THR A 100 -6.86 -9.64 5.62
CA THR A 100 -5.58 -9.76 6.31
C THR A 100 -4.50 -10.22 5.33
N LEU A 101 -3.39 -9.49 5.27
CA LEU A 101 -2.16 -9.89 4.59
C LEU A 101 -1.11 -10.20 5.64
N ARG A 102 -0.41 -11.34 5.52
CA ARG A 102 0.56 -11.78 6.52
C ARG A 102 1.80 -12.38 5.87
N ASN A 103 2.97 -12.02 6.41
CA ASN A 103 4.26 -12.63 6.09
C ASN A 103 4.56 -12.74 4.59
N LEU A 104 4.35 -11.65 3.83
CA LEU A 104 4.62 -11.60 2.39
C LEU A 104 5.12 -10.21 1.95
N THR A 105 5.73 -10.16 0.80
CA THR A 105 6.17 -8.93 0.14
C THR A 105 5.20 -8.56 -0.99
N ILE A 106 4.82 -7.29 -1.05
CA ILE A 106 4.14 -6.67 -2.19
C ILE A 106 5.07 -5.59 -2.71
N GLU A 107 5.45 -5.66 -3.97
CA GLU A 107 6.35 -4.68 -4.56
C GLU A 107 5.84 -4.13 -5.89
N ASN A 108 6.10 -2.86 -6.13
CA ASN A 108 6.03 -2.29 -7.46
C ASN A 108 7.45 -2.06 -7.98
N THR A 109 7.78 -2.71 -9.08
CA THR A 109 9.11 -2.74 -9.67
C THR A 109 9.33 -1.72 -10.77
N ALA A 110 8.48 -0.71 -10.91
CA ALA A 110 8.63 0.34 -11.93
C ALA A 110 9.95 1.10 -11.79
N GLY A 111 10.44 1.29 -10.55
CA GLY A 111 11.73 1.94 -10.29
C GLY A 111 11.61 3.42 -9.99
N ASP A 112 12.64 4.18 -10.38
CA ASP A 112 12.88 5.58 -10.00
C ASP A 112 11.68 6.50 -10.30
N SER A 113 11.22 7.21 -9.28
CA SER A 113 10.11 8.17 -9.32
C SER A 113 10.30 9.31 -10.34
N LYS A 114 11.54 9.73 -10.61
CA LYS A 114 11.82 10.81 -11.58
C LYS A 114 11.47 10.42 -13.01
N THR A 115 11.61 9.15 -13.34
CA THR A 115 11.36 8.62 -14.70
C THR A 115 9.99 7.99 -14.85
N HIS A 116 9.44 7.41 -13.78
CA HIS A 116 8.21 6.62 -13.81
C HIS A 116 7.03 7.31 -13.09
N GLY A 117 7.32 8.27 -12.19
CA GLY A 117 6.29 8.90 -11.36
C GLY A 117 5.71 7.93 -10.34
N GLN A 118 4.43 8.05 -10.08
CA GLN A 118 3.70 7.26 -9.09
C GLN A 118 3.61 5.78 -9.50
N ALA A 119 3.83 4.88 -8.53
CA ALA A 119 3.83 3.44 -8.77
C ALA A 119 3.41 2.69 -7.48
N ILE A 120 2.11 2.45 -7.34
CA ILE A 120 1.52 1.86 -6.13
C ILE A 120 1.90 0.38 -6.02
N ALA A 121 2.49 -0.04 -4.91
CA ALA A 121 2.62 -1.45 -4.58
C ALA A 121 1.31 -1.99 -3.99
N LEU A 122 0.82 -1.39 -2.91
CA LEU A 122 -0.44 -1.78 -2.27
C LEU A 122 -1.45 -0.63 -2.29
N TYR A 123 -2.60 -0.88 -2.92
CA TYR A 123 -3.76 -0.01 -2.93
C TYR A 123 -4.81 -0.61 -1.99
N ALA A 124 -4.87 -0.13 -0.74
CA ALA A 124 -5.83 -0.60 0.25
C ALA A 124 -6.96 0.43 0.42
N GLU A 125 -8.14 0.16 -0.15
CA GLU A 125 -9.35 0.94 0.05
C GLU A 125 -10.43 0.05 0.67
N CYS A 126 -10.34 -0.14 1.98
CA CYS A 126 -11.13 -1.12 2.70
C CYS A 126 -11.22 -0.81 4.20
N ASP A 127 -12.26 -1.33 4.86
CA ASP A 127 -12.40 -1.26 6.32
C ASP A 127 -11.93 -2.57 6.98
N ARG A 128 -11.35 -2.46 8.16
CA ARG A 128 -10.79 -3.58 8.93
C ARG A 128 -9.72 -4.37 8.15
N PHE A 129 -8.84 -3.61 7.52
CA PHE A 129 -7.67 -4.15 6.85
C PHE A 129 -6.53 -4.37 7.85
N VAL A 130 -5.84 -5.49 7.72
CA VAL A 130 -4.66 -5.81 8.52
C VAL A 130 -3.51 -6.24 7.62
N ALA A 131 -2.33 -5.61 7.79
CA ALA A 131 -1.07 -6.12 7.27
C ALA A 131 -0.15 -6.45 8.45
N GLU A 132 0.30 -7.68 8.55
CA GLU A 132 1.14 -8.17 9.64
C GLU A 132 2.43 -8.79 9.09
N SER A 133 3.58 -8.29 9.56
CA SER A 133 4.90 -8.78 9.15
C SER A 133 5.08 -8.79 7.62
N CYS A 134 4.53 -7.79 6.94
CA CYS A 134 4.63 -7.64 5.48
C CYS A 134 5.73 -6.66 5.08
N ARG A 135 6.20 -6.80 3.84
CA ARG A 135 7.04 -5.79 3.17
C ARG A 135 6.25 -5.16 2.04
N ILE A 136 6.19 -3.82 2.02
CA ILE A 136 5.51 -3.04 0.99
C ILE A 136 6.57 -2.14 0.35
N LEU A 137 6.96 -2.47 -0.88
CA LEU A 137 8.15 -1.93 -1.52
C LEU A 137 7.80 -1.16 -2.80
N GLY A 138 8.34 0.03 -2.93
CA GLY A 138 8.18 0.87 -4.10
C GLY A 138 9.03 2.13 -4.00
N HIS A 139 8.66 3.15 -4.77
CA HIS A 139 9.29 4.46 -4.79
C HIS A 139 8.25 5.54 -4.47
N GLN A 140 7.76 6.28 -5.46
CA GLN A 140 6.70 7.26 -5.24
C GLN A 140 5.34 6.58 -5.10
N ASP A 141 4.57 6.98 -4.09
CA ASP A 141 3.19 6.51 -3.87
C ASP A 141 3.08 4.99 -3.58
N THR A 142 4.01 4.41 -2.83
CA THR A 142 4.09 2.96 -2.60
C THR A 142 2.84 2.35 -1.97
N LEU A 143 2.28 2.98 -0.93
CA LEU A 143 1.10 2.52 -0.19
C LEU A 143 0.00 3.57 -0.25
N PHE A 144 -1.07 3.27 -0.95
CA PHE A 144 -2.30 4.05 -0.89
C PHE A 144 -3.29 3.49 0.14
N THR A 145 -3.75 4.36 1.03
CA THR A 145 -4.72 4.04 2.08
C THR A 145 -6.02 4.79 1.81
N GLY A 146 -6.90 4.21 0.98
CA GLY A 146 -8.16 4.83 0.56
C GLY A 146 -9.11 5.21 1.71
N PRO A 147 -10.12 6.00 1.41
CA PRO A 147 -10.59 6.34 0.08
C PRO A 147 -9.82 7.50 -0.57
N LEU A 148 -10.13 7.74 -1.84
CA LEU A 148 -9.74 8.97 -2.54
C LEU A 148 -10.33 10.20 -1.82
N PRO A 149 -9.63 11.36 -1.84
CA PRO A 149 -10.22 12.62 -1.41
C PRO A 149 -11.52 12.95 -2.17
N PRO A 150 -12.39 13.82 -1.62
CA PRO A 150 -13.65 14.18 -2.27
C PRO A 150 -13.49 14.79 -3.67
N GLU A 151 -12.43 15.57 -3.87
CA GLU A 151 -12.19 16.29 -5.11
C GLU A 151 -10.79 16.03 -5.66
N GLU A 152 -10.66 15.88 -6.97
CA GLU A 152 -9.38 15.83 -7.66
C GLU A 152 -8.83 17.25 -7.90
N TYR A 153 -7.50 17.43 -7.89
CA TYR A 153 -6.87 18.70 -8.23
C TYR A 153 -6.84 18.94 -9.75
N GLU A 154 -6.64 17.86 -10.50
CA GLU A 154 -6.58 17.90 -11.96
C GLU A 154 -7.63 16.96 -12.55
N PRO A 155 -8.34 17.36 -13.61
CA PRO A 155 -9.34 16.51 -14.24
C PRO A 155 -8.77 15.14 -14.66
N GLY A 156 -9.39 14.08 -14.17
CA GLY A 156 -8.95 12.70 -14.41
C GLY A 156 -7.77 12.24 -13.55
N GLY A 157 -7.39 13.02 -12.53
CA GLY A 157 -6.33 12.66 -11.59
C GLY A 157 -6.65 11.41 -10.77
N PHE A 158 -7.93 11.09 -10.58
CA PHE A 158 -8.40 9.94 -9.82
C PHE A 158 -8.81 8.73 -10.67
N ARG A 159 -8.53 8.75 -11.98
CA ARG A 159 -8.83 7.59 -12.82
C ARG A 159 -8.25 6.30 -12.23
N GLY A 160 -9.15 5.38 -11.89
CA GLY A 160 -8.78 4.13 -11.24
C GLY A 160 -9.99 3.29 -10.85
N PRO A 161 -9.76 2.18 -10.14
CA PRO A 161 -10.83 1.23 -9.84
C PRO A 161 -11.93 1.79 -8.91
N THR A 162 -11.64 2.85 -8.14
CA THR A 162 -12.59 3.45 -7.19
C THR A 162 -12.94 4.90 -7.50
N GLU A 163 -12.66 5.37 -8.73
CA GLU A 163 -12.94 6.73 -9.19
C GLU A 163 -14.38 7.20 -8.88
N SER A 164 -15.35 6.30 -9.08
CA SER A 164 -16.77 6.56 -8.83
C SER A 164 -17.33 5.85 -7.59
N ALA A 165 -16.48 5.21 -6.77
CA ALA A 165 -16.93 4.51 -5.59
C ALA A 165 -17.33 5.48 -4.47
N PRO A 166 -18.27 5.08 -3.58
CA PRO A 166 -18.57 5.87 -2.38
C PRO A 166 -17.30 6.01 -1.52
N ARG A 167 -17.03 7.23 -1.06
CA ARG A 167 -15.88 7.51 -0.20
C ARG A 167 -16.20 7.14 1.24
N ILE A 168 -15.89 5.91 1.61
CA ILE A 168 -16.09 5.35 2.95
C ILE A 168 -14.71 5.19 3.59
N ASN A 169 -14.45 5.94 4.65
CA ASN A 169 -13.18 5.84 5.36
C ASN A 169 -13.08 4.51 6.09
N GLY A 170 -12.01 3.79 5.77
CA GLY A 170 -11.69 2.52 6.37
C GLY A 170 -10.73 2.66 7.56
N ARG A 171 -10.76 1.66 8.42
CA ARG A 171 -9.77 1.45 9.48
C ARG A 171 -8.74 0.44 9.00
N GLN A 172 -7.46 0.80 9.11
CA GLN A 172 -6.37 -0.03 8.62
C GLN A 172 -5.30 -0.18 9.72
N TYR A 173 -4.78 -1.39 9.88
CA TYR A 173 -3.76 -1.72 10.86
C TYR A 173 -2.55 -2.37 10.20
N TYR A 174 -1.39 -1.78 10.42
CA TYR A 174 -0.11 -2.27 9.92
C TYR A 174 0.79 -2.60 11.11
N HIS A 175 1.12 -3.87 11.29
CA HIS A 175 1.89 -4.35 12.43
C HIS A 175 3.20 -5.01 11.97
N ASN A 176 4.32 -4.55 12.54
CA ASN A 176 5.65 -5.08 12.23
C ASN A 176 5.97 -5.10 10.72
N CYS A 177 5.45 -4.14 9.97
CA CYS A 177 5.69 -4.05 8.53
C CYS A 177 6.95 -3.25 8.22
N TYR A 178 7.56 -3.56 7.08
CA TYR A 178 8.58 -2.76 6.45
C TYR A 178 7.97 -2.07 5.22
N ILE A 179 7.95 -0.74 5.21
CA ILE A 179 7.37 0.07 4.13
C ILE A 179 8.44 1.02 3.63
N CYS A 180 8.74 1.03 2.34
CA CYS A 180 9.76 1.91 1.79
C CYS A 180 9.30 2.66 0.54
N GLY A 181 9.94 3.81 0.32
CA GLY A 181 9.76 4.66 -0.84
C GLY A 181 10.57 5.94 -0.75
N ASP A 182 10.32 6.87 -1.64
CA ASP A 182 10.98 8.18 -1.68
C ASP A 182 9.99 9.35 -1.54
N ILE A 183 8.98 9.47 -2.40
CA ILE A 183 8.05 10.59 -2.44
C ILE A 183 6.65 10.10 -2.07
N ASP A 184 6.05 10.68 -1.01
CA ASP A 184 4.65 10.46 -0.62
C ASP A 184 4.29 8.96 -0.48
N PHE A 185 5.25 8.15 -0.01
CA PHE A 185 5.15 6.71 -0.17
C PHE A 185 4.14 6.03 0.77
N ILE A 186 3.52 6.77 1.69
CA ILE A 186 2.29 6.39 2.41
C ILE A 186 1.30 7.53 2.25
N PHE A 187 0.22 7.36 1.49
CA PHE A 187 -0.71 8.44 1.19
C PHE A 187 -2.17 7.98 1.19
N GLY A 188 -3.10 8.91 1.42
CA GLY A 188 -4.53 8.63 1.43
C GLY A 188 -5.28 9.13 2.65
N SER A 189 -6.52 8.69 2.82
CA SER A 189 -7.50 9.26 3.75
C SER A 189 -7.91 8.35 4.91
N ALA A 190 -7.46 7.09 4.95
CA ALA A 190 -7.88 6.13 5.97
C ALA A 190 -7.54 6.57 7.40
N THR A 191 -8.29 6.06 8.38
CA THR A 191 -7.81 5.95 9.74
C THR A 191 -6.84 4.76 9.80
N ALA A 192 -5.54 5.04 9.76
CA ALA A 192 -4.50 4.00 9.69
C ALA A 192 -3.58 4.04 10.90
N TYR A 193 -3.42 2.89 11.54
CA TYR A 193 -2.53 2.70 12.69
C TYR A 193 -1.36 1.80 12.30
N PHE A 194 -0.16 2.35 12.47
CA PHE A 194 1.10 1.66 12.19
C PHE A 194 1.80 1.38 13.52
N GLU A 195 2.06 0.11 13.82
CA GLU A 195 2.68 -0.31 15.06
C GLU A 195 3.94 -1.14 14.80
N GLY A 196 5.05 -0.74 15.43
CA GLY A 196 6.33 -1.45 15.33
C GLY A 196 6.90 -1.50 13.89
N CYS A 197 6.43 -0.63 13.00
CA CYS A 197 6.82 -0.64 11.60
C CYS A 197 8.17 0.06 11.37
N THR A 198 8.88 -0.37 10.33
CA THR A 198 10.00 0.37 9.76
C THR A 198 9.52 1.14 8.52
N ILE A 199 9.67 2.47 8.56
CA ILE A 199 9.31 3.40 7.48
C ILE A 199 10.63 3.89 6.88
N ALA A 200 10.99 3.37 5.71
CA ALA A 200 12.33 3.52 5.14
C ALA A 200 12.35 4.46 3.94
N SER A 201 13.06 5.58 4.07
CA SER A 201 13.25 6.54 2.97
C SER A 201 14.41 6.11 2.07
N LEU A 202 14.13 5.86 0.79
CA LEU A 202 15.11 5.47 -0.23
C LEU A 202 15.87 6.67 -0.82
N GLY A 203 15.34 7.87 -0.63
CA GLY A 203 15.90 9.11 -1.14
C GLY A 203 15.24 10.34 -0.52
N PRO A 204 15.61 11.56 -0.99
CA PRO A 204 14.93 12.80 -0.62
C PRO A 204 13.44 12.74 -0.95
N GLY A 205 12.58 13.21 -0.04
CA GLY A 205 11.15 13.24 -0.28
C GLY A 205 10.31 13.26 1.00
N TYR A 206 9.21 12.53 0.99
CA TYR A 206 8.21 12.60 2.06
C TYR A 206 7.71 11.21 2.39
N ALA A 207 7.78 10.80 3.67
CA ALA A 207 7.26 9.50 4.07
C ALA A 207 5.73 9.44 3.95
N THR A 208 5.05 10.53 4.28
CA THR A 208 3.58 10.56 4.25
C THR A 208 3.02 11.74 3.44
N ALA A 209 1.87 11.51 2.78
CA ALA A 209 1.01 12.52 2.18
C ALA A 209 -0.45 12.24 2.57
N ALA A 210 -0.79 12.54 3.82
CA ALA A 210 -2.13 12.28 4.34
C ALA A 210 -3.18 13.22 3.71
N SER A 211 -4.39 12.68 3.51
CA SER A 211 -5.55 13.44 3.05
C SER A 211 -6.77 13.21 3.96
N THR A 212 -6.53 13.20 5.26
CA THR A 212 -7.60 13.07 6.25
C THR A 212 -8.73 14.06 5.94
N PRO A 213 -9.99 13.63 5.78
CA PRO A 213 -11.10 14.54 5.49
C PRO A 213 -11.44 15.42 6.70
N GLU A 214 -12.08 16.54 6.44
CA GLU A 214 -12.65 17.39 7.47
C GLU A 214 -13.61 16.59 8.39
N GLY A 215 -13.49 16.79 9.69
CA GLY A 215 -14.32 16.11 10.69
C GLY A 215 -13.90 14.69 11.06
N GLN A 216 -12.99 14.06 10.32
CA GLN A 216 -12.43 12.76 10.73
C GLN A 216 -11.46 12.95 11.92
N GLU A 217 -11.72 12.22 13.00
CA GLU A 217 -10.97 12.38 14.25
C GLU A 217 -9.50 11.94 14.12
N TYR A 218 -9.25 10.80 13.45
CA TYR A 218 -7.91 10.22 13.30
C TYR A 218 -7.53 10.05 11.83
N GLY A 219 -6.28 10.44 11.51
CA GLY A 219 -5.60 10.11 10.25
C GLY A 219 -4.60 8.97 10.44
N TYR A 220 -3.32 9.24 10.22
CA TYR A 220 -2.25 8.29 10.45
C TYR A 220 -1.71 8.39 11.88
N VAL A 221 -1.55 7.25 12.53
CA VAL A 221 -0.89 7.13 13.82
C VAL A 221 0.26 6.13 13.69
N PHE A 222 1.48 6.58 13.95
CA PHE A 222 2.67 5.74 14.02
C PHE A 222 3.05 5.56 15.49
N HIS A 223 3.07 4.32 15.96
CA HIS A 223 3.39 3.97 17.34
C HIS A 223 4.54 2.95 17.37
N ASN A 224 5.57 3.22 18.17
CA ASN A 224 6.78 2.39 18.24
C ASN A 224 7.43 2.13 16.88
N CYS A 225 7.28 3.05 15.92
CA CYS A 225 7.83 2.92 14.58
C CYS A 225 9.25 3.50 14.49
N ARG A 226 9.98 3.05 13.49
CA ARG A 226 11.31 3.57 13.16
C ARG A 226 11.31 4.19 11.77
N PHE A 227 11.57 5.50 11.68
CA PHE A 227 11.86 6.19 10.42
C PHE A 227 13.34 6.03 10.10
N ALA A 228 13.64 5.26 9.06
CA ALA A 228 14.99 4.82 8.71
C ALA A 228 15.42 5.37 7.34
N ALA A 229 16.72 5.50 7.11
CA ALA A 229 17.29 5.83 5.81
C ALA A 229 17.81 4.57 5.13
N GLU A 230 17.46 4.40 3.85
CA GLU A 230 18.10 3.44 2.96
C GLU A 230 18.60 4.20 1.71
N GLY A 231 19.78 4.82 1.86
CA GLY A 231 20.34 5.68 0.80
C GLY A 231 19.91 7.14 0.86
N CYS A 232 18.97 7.52 1.73
CA CYS A 232 18.54 8.91 1.90
C CYS A 232 19.59 9.72 2.66
N PRO A 233 20.06 10.88 2.12
CA PRO A 233 21.02 11.74 2.81
C PRO A 233 20.45 12.34 4.09
N GLN A 234 21.34 12.81 4.96
CA GLN A 234 20.97 13.51 6.20
C GLN A 234 20.12 14.75 5.88
N HIS A 235 19.02 14.94 6.63
CA HIS A 235 18.08 16.08 6.53
C HIS A 235 17.42 16.26 5.14
N ALA A 236 17.35 15.19 4.33
CA ALA A 236 16.85 15.25 2.96
C ALA A 236 15.42 14.78 2.80
N ALA A 237 14.83 14.13 3.80
CA ALA A 237 13.46 13.69 3.79
C ALA A 237 12.62 14.35 4.90
N TYR A 238 11.32 14.33 4.75
CA TYR A 238 10.35 14.79 5.74
C TYR A 238 9.49 13.61 6.23
N ILE A 239 8.94 13.72 7.44
CA ILE A 239 7.92 12.79 7.93
C ILE A 239 6.69 12.83 7.04
N GLY A 240 6.35 14.02 6.52
CA GLY A 240 5.27 14.14 5.57
C GLY A 240 4.96 15.56 5.16
N ARG A 241 3.97 15.64 4.26
CA ARG A 241 3.35 16.88 3.79
C ARG A 241 1.84 16.70 3.64
N PRO A 242 1.00 17.76 3.77
CA PRO A 242 -0.45 17.61 3.74
C PRO A 242 -0.97 17.53 2.31
N TRP A 243 -1.39 16.36 1.84
CA TRP A 243 -2.06 16.26 0.53
C TRP A 243 -3.39 17.01 0.52
N ARG A 244 -4.11 17.04 1.66
CA ARG A 244 -5.31 17.86 1.87
C ARG A 244 -5.18 18.64 3.19
N ASP A 245 -6.00 19.68 3.34
CA ASP A 245 -5.85 20.70 4.37
C ASP A 245 -6.07 20.17 5.79
N TYR A 246 -6.89 19.13 5.96
CA TYR A 246 -7.15 18.49 7.25
C TYR A 246 -6.26 17.28 7.53
N ALA A 247 -5.15 17.13 6.80
CA ALA A 247 -4.19 16.04 6.97
C ALA A 247 -3.76 15.89 8.44
N ARG A 248 -3.81 14.66 8.96
CA ARG A 248 -3.43 14.35 10.35
C ARG A 248 -2.43 13.20 10.37
N VAL A 249 -1.27 13.46 10.95
CA VAL A 249 -0.22 12.46 11.18
C VAL A 249 0.29 12.63 12.61
N VAL A 250 0.27 11.56 13.39
CA VAL A 250 0.70 11.50 14.78
C VAL A 250 1.80 10.47 14.93
N LEU A 251 2.86 10.84 15.65
CA LEU A 251 3.94 9.93 16.03
C LEU A 251 3.95 9.75 17.55
N MET A 252 4.00 8.50 17.99
CA MET A 252 4.08 8.12 19.39
C MET A 252 5.23 7.13 19.57
N ASP A 253 6.17 7.45 20.46
CA ASP A 253 7.32 6.60 20.79
C ASP A 253 8.14 6.13 19.58
N CYS A 254 8.27 6.99 18.56
CA CYS A 254 8.97 6.67 17.32
C CYS A 254 10.45 7.05 17.35
N ALA A 255 11.28 6.20 16.76
CA ALA A 255 12.68 6.53 16.50
C ALA A 255 12.82 7.25 15.15
N ILE A 256 13.31 8.50 15.18
CA ILE A 256 13.46 9.34 13.99
C ILE A 256 14.92 9.36 13.57
N GLY A 257 15.22 8.89 12.35
CA GLY A 257 16.57 8.87 11.80
C GLY A 257 17.05 10.25 11.35
N ALA A 258 18.38 10.44 11.29
CA ALA A 258 19.01 11.71 10.94
C ALA A 258 18.73 12.19 9.49
N HIS A 259 18.18 11.36 8.63
CA HIS A 259 17.75 11.74 7.28
C HIS A 259 16.52 12.65 7.30
N ILE A 260 15.74 12.63 8.38
CA ILE A 260 14.57 13.50 8.51
C ILE A 260 15.02 14.94 8.75
N HIS A 261 14.45 15.87 7.99
CA HIS A 261 14.68 17.29 8.11
C HIS A 261 14.27 17.79 9.51
N PRO A 262 15.00 18.73 10.15
CA PRO A 262 14.68 19.21 11.50
C PRO A 262 13.27 19.80 11.66
N ALA A 263 12.65 20.32 10.59
CA ALA A 263 11.27 20.79 10.60
C ALA A 263 10.24 19.64 10.77
N GLY A 264 10.64 18.39 10.55
CA GLY A 264 9.78 17.22 10.61
C GLY A 264 8.78 17.14 9.47
N PHE A 265 7.92 18.14 9.31
CA PHE A 265 6.91 18.24 8.27
C PHE A 265 7.17 19.40 7.32
N HIS A 266 6.71 19.26 6.09
CA HIS A 266 6.70 20.30 5.06
C HIS A 266 5.27 20.76 4.81
N ASP A 267 5.05 22.07 4.68
CA ASP A 267 3.72 22.67 4.52
C ASP A 267 3.13 22.52 3.11
N TRP A 268 3.93 22.08 2.16
CA TRP A 268 3.58 22.02 0.72
C TRP A 268 3.25 23.39 0.11
N GLY A 269 3.75 24.47 0.70
CA GLY A 269 3.42 25.84 0.28
C GLY A 269 1.96 26.23 0.51
N LYS A 270 1.27 25.57 1.43
CA LYS A 270 -0.07 25.92 1.90
C LYS A 270 0.03 26.91 3.06
N GLU A 271 -0.86 27.92 3.04
CA GLU A 271 -0.98 28.93 4.10
C GLU A 271 -1.83 28.45 5.28
#